data_195e390c54d0c5e3c034c50985f5822d
#
_entry.id   195e390c54d0c5e3c034c50985f5822d
#
_cell.length_a   1.000
_cell.length_b   1.000
_cell.length_c   1.000
_cell.angle_alpha   90.00
_cell.angle_beta   90.00
_cell.angle_gamma   90.00
#
_symmetry.space_group_name_H-M   'P 1'
#
loop_
_entity.id
_entity.type
_entity.pdbx_description
1 polymer ?
#
loop_
_entity_poly.entity_id
_entity_poly.type
_entity_poly.pdbx_seq_one_letter_code
_entity_poly.pdbx_strand_id
1 'polypeptide(L)'
;MEENKDTQERKNAYNPEDMQNTENQNAEKTENLTEEMSLEEQLAHQKDLYIRLFAEFENYKKRTLKEKTEFAQYANQNIMISMLAILDDFERALKELAKSDETKEQLKGVELIYNKFKNSLIEKGLKIIEVKAGDDFNVDFHEAITQIPAPSEELKGKIVDVIETGYQLYDRVIRFAKVVTGS
;
A
#
# COMPACT_ATOMS: atom_id res chain seq x y z
N MET A 1 -15.33 8.78 -32.16
CA MET A 1 -16.72 8.40 -31.78
C MET A 1 -16.73 7.26 -30.76
N GLU A 2 -15.79 7.23 -29.83
CA GLU A 2 -15.62 6.15 -28.82
C GLU A 2 -15.56 6.61 -27.35
N GLU A 3 -15.72 7.90 -27.08
CA GLU A 3 -15.57 8.46 -25.70
C GLU A 3 -16.86 8.47 -24.86
N ASN A 4 -17.99 7.90 -25.32
CA ASN A 4 -19.28 8.10 -24.67
C ASN A 4 -19.92 6.82 -24.08
N LYS A 5 -19.21 5.69 -24.02
CA LYS A 5 -19.73 4.45 -23.44
C LYS A 5 -19.32 4.22 -21.98
N ASP A 6 -18.16 4.70 -21.58
CA ASP A 6 -17.62 4.45 -20.22
C ASP A 6 -18.25 5.32 -19.12
N THR A 7 -18.94 6.39 -19.50
CA THR A 7 -19.56 7.31 -18.52
C THR A 7 -21.01 6.91 -18.16
N GLN A 8 -21.63 6.03 -18.92
CA GLN A 8 -23.01 5.54 -18.61
C GLN A 8 -23.02 4.31 -17.68
N GLU A 9 -21.99 3.48 -17.67
CA GLU A 9 -21.95 2.31 -16.78
C GLU A 9 -21.69 2.65 -15.31
N ARG A 10 -21.09 3.80 -15.01
CA ARG A 10 -20.86 4.24 -13.62
C ARG A 10 -22.05 4.93 -12.95
N LYS A 11 -23.12 5.24 -13.69
CA LYS A 11 -24.31 5.89 -13.12
C LYS A 11 -25.39 4.91 -12.64
N ASN A 12 -25.27 3.61 -12.95
CA ASN A 12 -26.25 2.61 -12.56
C ASN A 12 -26.00 1.92 -11.21
N ALA A 13 -24.99 2.34 -10.43
CA ALA A 13 -24.62 1.66 -9.19
C ALA A 13 -25.27 2.24 -7.92
N TYR A 14 -26.08 3.29 -8.02
CA TYR A 14 -26.70 3.89 -6.84
C TYR A 14 -28.10 4.43 -7.18
N ASN A 15 -29.11 3.56 -7.06
CA ASN A 15 -30.51 4.00 -7.13
C ASN A 15 -31.13 3.91 -5.72
N PRO A 16 -31.43 5.04 -5.06
CA PRO A 16 -32.07 5.07 -3.74
C PRO A 16 -33.43 4.39 -3.70
N GLU A 17 -34.13 4.29 -4.84
CA GLU A 17 -35.45 3.65 -4.93
C GLU A 17 -35.40 2.12 -4.84
N ASP A 18 -34.31 1.50 -5.29
CA ASP A 18 -34.09 0.05 -5.18
C ASP A 18 -33.81 -0.38 -3.73
N MET A 19 -33.19 0.47 -2.91
CA MET A 19 -33.00 0.22 -1.48
C MET A 19 -34.32 0.33 -0.70
N GLN A 20 -35.13 1.33 -0.99
CA GLN A 20 -36.44 1.49 -0.33
C GLN A 20 -37.40 0.34 -0.66
N ASN A 21 -37.36 -0.19 -1.88
CA ASN A 21 -38.20 -1.32 -2.29
C ASN A 21 -37.74 -2.65 -1.64
N THR A 22 -36.44 -2.80 -1.39
CA THR A 22 -35.88 -3.98 -0.70
C THR A 22 -36.16 -3.92 0.81
N GLU A 23 -36.11 -2.74 1.41
CA GLU A 23 -36.44 -2.52 2.82
C GLU A 23 -37.91 -2.73 3.09
N ASN A 24 -38.82 -2.24 2.22
CA ASN A 24 -40.25 -2.45 2.34
C ASN A 24 -40.66 -3.92 2.16
N GLN A 25 -40.07 -4.65 1.21
CA GLN A 25 -40.33 -6.07 1.03
C GLN A 25 -39.83 -6.94 2.18
N ASN A 26 -38.70 -6.53 2.81
CA ASN A 26 -38.23 -7.21 4.01
C ASN A 26 -39.05 -6.86 5.26
N ALA A 27 -39.57 -5.64 5.37
CA ALA A 27 -40.44 -5.25 6.46
C ALA A 27 -41.77 -6.01 6.40
N GLU A 28 -42.47 -6.09 5.23
CA GLU A 28 -43.70 -6.83 5.05
C GLU A 28 -43.53 -8.35 5.27
N LYS A 29 -42.39 -8.93 4.87
CA LYS A 29 -42.06 -10.33 5.16
C LYS A 29 -41.87 -10.60 6.65
N THR A 30 -41.29 -9.63 7.36
CA THR A 30 -41.05 -9.75 8.80
C THR A 30 -42.33 -9.60 9.60
N GLU A 31 -43.24 -8.71 9.20
CA GLU A 31 -44.55 -8.55 9.83
C GLU A 31 -45.46 -9.78 9.66
N ASN A 32 -45.50 -10.39 8.48
CA ASN A 32 -46.30 -11.62 8.24
C ASN A 32 -45.77 -12.85 8.99
N LEU A 33 -44.45 -12.91 9.31
CA LEU A 33 -43.85 -14.00 10.11
C LEU A 33 -44.11 -13.84 11.61
N THR A 34 -44.34 -12.61 12.08
CA THR A 34 -44.56 -12.33 13.50
C THR A 34 -46.00 -12.58 13.97
N GLU A 35 -46.99 -12.61 13.07
CA GLU A 35 -48.40 -12.84 13.44
C GLU A 35 -48.70 -14.28 13.86
N GLU A 36 -47.86 -15.28 13.47
CA GLU A 36 -48.06 -16.69 13.81
C GLU A 36 -47.17 -17.21 14.96
N MET A 37 -46.19 -16.40 15.43
CA MET A 37 -45.25 -16.80 16.47
C MET A 37 -45.75 -16.49 17.88
N SER A 38 -45.51 -17.38 18.83
CA SER A 38 -45.76 -17.08 20.25
C SER A 38 -44.87 -15.90 20.75
N LEU A 39 -45.31 -15.22 21.80
CA LEU A 39 -44.55 -14.12 22.40
C LEU A 39 -43.12 -14.53 22.82
N GLU A 40 -42.95 -15.77 23.24
CA GLU A 40 -41.65 -16.32 23.64
C GLU A 40 -40.74 -16.53 22.42
N GLU A 41 -41.28 -17.01 21.31
CA GLU A 41 -40.55 -17.16 20.04
C GLU A 41 -40.16 -15.82 19.45
N GLN A 42 -41.09 -14.85 19.50
CA GLN A 42 -40.77 -13.46 19.06
C GLN A 42 -39.66 -12.87 19.90
N LEU A 43 -39.66 -13.05 21.22
CA LEU A 43 -38.62 -12.58 22.09
C LEU A 43 -37.25 -13.26 21.82
N ALA A 44 -37.28 -14.57 21.59
CA ALA A 44 -36.06 -15.31 21.24
C ALA A 44 -35.50 -14.85 19.90
N HIS A 45 -36.34 -14.66 18.90
CA HIS A 45 -35.96 -14.12 17.59
C HIS A 45 -35.34 -12.70 17.68
N GLN A 46 -35.98 -11.81 18.45
CA GLN A 46 -35.45 -10.45 18.64
C GLN A 46 -34.11 -10.46 19.39
N LYS A 47 -33.93 -11.34 20.35
CA LYS A 47 -32.63 -11.50 21.04
C LYS A 47 -31.54 -12.00 20.09
N ASP A 48 -31.86 -12.95 19.22
CA ASP A 48 -30.87 -13.46 18.22
C ASP A 48 -30.49 -12.34 17.22
N LEU A 49 -31.46 -11.61 16.72
CA LEU A 49 -31.22 -10.45 15.85
C LEU A 49 -30.36 -9.39 16.54
N TYR A 50 -30.65 -9.09 17.81
CA TYR A 50 -29.86 -8.13 18.58
C TYR A 50 -28.42 -8.59 18.77
N ILE A 51 -28.20 -9.88 19.12
CA ILE A 51 -26.86 -10.44 19.28
C ILE A 51 -26.09 -10.38 17.95
N ARG A 52 -26.75 -10.73 16.85
CA ARG A 52 -26.15 -10.66 15.52
C ARG A 52 -25.78 -9.23 15.14
N LEU A 53 -26.72 -8.30 15.28
CA LEU A 53 -26.49 -6.87 15.00
C LEU A 53 -25.37 -6.31 15.87
N PHE A 54 -25.32 -6.68 17.15
CA PHE A 54 -24.27 -6.27 18.06
C PHE A 54 -22.88 -6.78 17.59
N ALA A 55 -22.81 -8.06 17.18
CA ALA A 55 -21.60 -8.64 16.65
C ALA A 55 -21.15 -7.95 15.34
N GLU A 56 -22.08 -7.66 14.44
CA GLU A 56 -21.81 -6.91 13.20
C GLU A 56 -21.33 -5.49 13.48
N PHE A 57 -21.95 -4.81 14.45
CA PHE A 57 -21.53 -3.46 14.87
C PHE A 57 -20.11 -3.45 15.46
N GLU A 58 -19.76 -4.41 16.32
CA GLU A 58 -18.42 -4.52 16.86
C GLU A 58 -17.39 -4.84 15.77
N ASN A 59 -17.72 -5.70 14.82
CA ASN A 59 -16.88 -5.98 13.66
C ASN A 59 -16.70 -4.75 12.78
N TYR A 60 -17.78 -4.00 12.50
CA TYR A 60 -17.73 -2.76 11.76
C TYR A 60 -16.83 -1.72 12.45
N LYS A 61 -17.01 -1.52 13.75
CA LYS A 61 -16.21 -0.59 14.56
C LYS A 61 -14.72 -0.94 14.51
N LYS A 62 -14.38 -2.23 14.69
CA LYS A 62 -13.00 -2.73 14.60
C LYS A 62 -12.40 -2.49 13.21
N ARG A 63 -13.16 -2.80 12.15
CA ARG A 63 -12.75 -2.59 10.77
C ARG A 63 -12.53 -1.10 10.49
N THR A 64 -13.48 -0.25 10.85
CA THR A 64 -13.40 1.21 10.63
C THR A 64 -12.19 1.82 11.36
N LEU A 65 -11.90 1.35 12.58
CA LEU A 65 -10.72 1.81 13.31
C LEU A 65 -9.44 1.41 12.59
N LYS A 66 -9.37 0.18 12.09
CA LYS A 66 -8.23 -0.30 11.32
C LYS A 66 -8.04 0.52 10.03
N GLU A 67 -9.12 0.69 9.26
CA GLU A 67 -9.12 1.50 8.03
C GLU A 67 -8.66 2.96 8.27
N LYS A 68 -9.13 3.59 9.36
CA LYS A 68 -8.69 4.93 9.74
C LYS A 68 -7.21 4.99 10.09
N THR A 69 -6.70 3.98 10.79
CA THR A 69 -5.28 3.89 11.15
C THR A 69 -4.43 3.70 9.90
N GLU A 70 -4.81 2.79 9.03
CA GLU A 70 -4.13 2.56 7.74
C GLU A 70 -4.16 3.83 6.87
N PHE A 71 -5.32 4.48 6.77
CA PHE A 71 -5.42 5.73 6.03
C PHE A 71 -4.47 6.80 6.57
N ALA A 72 -4.40 6.99 7.89
CA ALA A 72 -3.49 7.96 8.50
C ALA A 72 -2.01 7.63 8.23
N GLN A 73 -1.64 6.35 8.22
CA GLN A 73 -0.28 5.90 7.92
C GLN A 73 0.12 6.14 6.46
N TYR A 74 -0.80 5.87 5.53
CA TYR A 74 -0.49 5.91 4.09
C TYR A 74 -1.01 7.15 3.35
N ALA A 75 -1.68 8.08 4.03
CA ALA A 75 -2.21 9.31 3.41
C ALA A 75 -1.13 10.11 2.66
N ASN A 76 0.10 10.07 3.14
CA ASN A 76 1.23 10.79 2.56
C ASN A 76 2.09 9.95 1.60
N GLN A 77 1.64 8.73 1.23
CA GLN A 77 2.43 7.82 0.39
C GLN A 77 2.87 8.48 -0.91
N ASN A 78 1.98 9.19 -1.61
CA ASN A 78 2.29 9.84 -2.88
C ASN A 78 3.34 10.94 -2.73
N ILE A 79 3.30 11.69 -1.62
CA ILE A 79 4.31 12.70 -1.31
C ILE A 79 5.65 12.02 -1.04
N MET A 80 5.65 10.92 -0.27
CA MET A 80 6.88 10.15 -0.01
C MET A 80 7.51 9.65 -1.30
N ILE A 81 6.72 9.08 -2.23
CA ILE A 81 7.23 8.64 -3.54
C ILE A 81 7.89 9.79 -4.31
N SER A 82 7.27 10.97 -4.31
CA SER A 82 7.87 12.16 -4.96
C SER A 82 9.18 12.58 -4.31
N MET A 83 9.32 12.42 -2.99
CA MET A 83 10.56 12.73 -2.26
C MET A 83 11.68 11.72 -2.52
N LEU A 84 11.35 10.47 -2.90
CA LEU A 84 12.35 9.47 -3.29
C LEU A 84 13.12 9.87 -4.54
N ALA A 85 12.48 10.50 -5.51
CA ALA A 85 13.16 11.02 -6.70
C ALA A 85 14.24 12.05 -6.33
N ILE A 86 13.95 12.92 -5.36
CA ILE A 86 14.92 13.91 -4.86
C ILE A 86 16.06 13.20 -4.12
N LEU A 87 15.76 12.15 -3.37
CA LEU A 87 16.76 11.36 -2.66
C LEU A 87 17.73 10.69 -3.64
N ASP A 88 17.20 10.14 -4.75
CA ASP A 88 18.01 9.53 -5.82
C ASP A 88 18.92 10.57 -6.50
N ASP A 89 18.40 11.79 -6.72
CA ASP A 89 19.21 12.88 -7.27
C ASP A 89 20.36 13.27 -6.34
N PHE A 90 20.14 13.30 -5.02
CA PHE A 90 21.21 13.47 -4.05
C PHE A 90 22.24 12.35 -4.10
N GLU A 91 21.82 11.08 -4.17
CA GLU A 91 22.72 9.93 -4.28
C GLU A 91 23.57 10.02 -5.55
N ARG A 92 22.98 10.43 -6.67
CA ARG A 92 23.69 10.65 -7.92
C ARG A 92 24.70 11.80 -7.79
N ALA A 93 24.31 12.92 -7.20
CA ALA A 93 25.18 14.06 -6.97
C ALA A 93 26.36 13.70 -6.06
N LEU A 94 26.15 12.94 -4.99
CA LEU A 94 27.21 12.46 -4.10
C LEU A 94 28.20 11.56 -4.83
N LYS A 95 27.71 10.63 -5.68
CA LYS A 95 28.55 9.78 -6.51
C LYS A 95 29.43 10.58 -7.49
N GLU A 96 28.89 11.65 -8.09
CA GLU A 96 29.66 12.52 -8.97
C GLU A 96 30.69 13.35 -8.22
N LEU A 97 30.31 13.96 -7.09
CA LEU A 97 31.24 14.76 -6.27
C LEU A 97 32.38 13.91 -5.68
N ALA A 98 32.16 12.63 -5.43
CA ALA A 98 33.16 11.71 -4.92
C ALA A 98 34.27 11.36 -5.93
N LYS A 99 34.09 11.67 -7.23
CA LYS A 99 35.08 11.35 -8.28
C LYS A 99 36.29 12.29 -8.29
N SER A 100 36.18 13.47 -7.68
CA SER A 100 37.26 14.49 -7.68
C SER A 100 37.63 14.89 -6.26
N ASP A 101 38.93 14.98 -6.04
CA ASP A 101 39.49 15.47 -4.76
C ASP A 101 39.20 16.96 -4.52
N GLU A 102 39.02 17.75 -5.57
CA GLU A 102 38.72 19.18 -5.49
C GLU A 102 37.33 19.48 -4.92
N THR A 103 36.44 18.50 -4.94
CA THR A 103 35.02 18.63 -4.50
C THR A 103 34.79 18.07 -3.09
N LYS A 104 35.80 17.71 -2.34
CA LYS A 104 35.69 17.08 -1.00
C LYS A 104 34.91 17.91 0.02
N GLU A 105 35.04 19.23 0.03
CA GLU A 105 34.33 20.10 0.95
C GLU A 105 32.82 20.17 0.58
N GLN A 106 32.55 20.31 -0.72
CA GLN A 106 31.19 20.29 -1.25
C GLN A 106 30.50 18.93 -0.98
N LEU A 107 31.24 17.82 -1.17
CA LEU A 107 30.76 16.47 -0.87
C LEU A 107 30.27 16.36 0.57
N LYS A 108 31.07 16.82 1.56
CA LYS A 108 30.69 16.79 2.98
C LYS A 108 29.43 17.61 3.24
N GLY A 109 29.31 18.78 2.62
CA GLY A 109 28.12 19.63 2.78
C GLY A 109 26.86 18.97 2.24
N VAL A 110 26.93 18.42 1.04
CA VAL A 110 25.81 17.72 0.39
C VAL A 110 25.43 16.44 1.16
N GLU A 111 26.44 15.69 1.65
CA GLU A 111 26.24 14.48 2.46
C GLU A 111 25.49 14.77 3.77
N LEU A 112 25.79 15.88 4.44
CA LEU A 112 25.06 16.30 5.64
C LEU A 112 23.59 16.59 5.34
N ILE A 113 23.29 17.27 4.21
CA ILE A 113 21.92 17.58 3.80
C ILE A 113 21.19 16.28 3.43
N TYR A 114 21.82 15.41 2.65
CA TYR A 114 21.29 14.11 2.28
C TYR A 114 20.91 13.27 3.50
N ASN A 115 21.84 13.14 4.45
CA ASN A 115 21.64 12.34 5.65
C ASN A 115 20.50 12.91 6.51
N LYS A 116 20.42 14.24 6.65
CA LYS A 116 19.34 14.90 7.37
C LYS A 116 17.98 14.64 6.69
N PHE A 117 17.92 14.77 5.38
CA PHE A 117 16.71 14.55 4.59
C PHE A 117 16.25 13.08 4.69
N LYS A 118 17.17 12.13 4.46
CA LYS A 118 16.94 10.70 4.58
C LYS A 118 16.42 10.31 5.96
N ASN A 119 17.06 10.79 7.03
CA ASN A 119 16.66 10.52 8.41
C ASN A 119 15.26 11.09 8.70
N SER A 120 14.94 12.28 8.19
CA SER A 120 13.60 12.85 8.33
C SER A 120 12.51 12.00 7.68
N LEU A 121 12.80 11.37 6.54
CA LEU A 121 11.86 10.44 5.89
C LEU A 121 11.74 9.13 6.67
N ILE A 122 12.85 8.62 7.22
CA ILE A 122 12.86 7.41 8.07
C ILE A 122 12.02 7.63 9.32
N GLU A 123 12.11 8.80 9.98
CA GLU A 123 11.26 9.17 11.12
C GLU A 123 9.76 9.21 10.77
N LYS A 124 9.43 9.41 9.49
CA LYS A 124 8.05 9.37 8.97
C LYS A 124 7.59 7.97 8.54
N GLY A 125 8.40 6.94 8.82
CA GLY A 125 8.05 5.55 8.56
C GLY A 125 8.65 4.96 7.28
N LEU A 126 9.54 5.70 6.59
CA LEU A 126 10.27 5.17 5.43
C LEU A 126 11.28 4.11 5.91
N LYS A 127 11.32 2.98 5.24
CA LYS A 127 12.32 1.92 5.44
C LYS A 127 13.00 1.60 4.13
N ILE A 128 14.30 1.40 4.17
CA ILE A 128 15.08 1.00 3.02
C ILE A 128 14.94 -0.52 2.87
N ILE A 129 14.73 -0.99 1.64
CA ILE A 129 14.84 -2.39 1.30
C ILE A 129 16.34 -2.65 1.07
N GLU A 130 16.96 -3.30 2.05
CA GLU A 130 18.37 -3.66 1.94
C GLU A 130 18.55 -4.77 0.92
N VAL A 131 19.32 -4.49 -0.11
CA VAL A 131 19.64 -5.42 -1.19
C VAL A 131 21.10 -5.27 -1.55
N LYS A 132 21.79 -6.40 -1.70
CA LYS A 132 23.21 -6.47 -2.07
C LYS A 132 23.41 -7.44 -3.22
N ALA A 133 24.52 -7.27 -3.94
CA ALA A 133 24.99 -8.27 -4.90
C ALA A 133 25.23 -9.60 -4.18
N GLY A 134 24.69 -10.69 -4.74
CA GLY A 134 24.70 -12.04 -4.16
C GLY A 134 23.46 -12.44 -3.39
N ASP A 135 22.54 -11.50 -3.10
CA ASP A 135 21.27 -11.82 -2.47
C ASP A 135 20.34 -12.56 -3.44
N ASP A 136 19.43 -13.33 -2.88
CA ASP A 136 18.41 -14.02 -3.66
C ASP A 136 17.34 -13.03 -4.13
N PHE A 137 16.87 -13.22 -5.37
CA PHE A 137 15.79 -12.40 -5.91
C PHE A 137 14.45 -12.73 -5.23
N ASN A 138 13.77 -11.71 -4.73
CA ASN A 138 12.44 -11.81 -4.11
C ASN A 138 11.46 -10.88 -4.81
N VAL A 139 10.42 -11.44 -5.41
CA VAL A 139 9.36 -10.71 -6.14
C VAL A 139 8.56 -9.73 -5.28
N ASP A 140 8.53 -9.93 -3.95
CA ASP A 140 7.81 -9.04 -3.03
C ASP A 140 8.52 -7.71 -2.80
N PHE A 141 9.84 -7.64 -3.08
CA PHE A 141 10.67 -6.48 -2.78
C PHE A 141 11.50 -5.99 -3.97
N HIS A 142 11.73 -6.86 -4.97
CA HIS A 142 12.66 -6.59 -6.06
C HIS A 142 11.96 -6.61 -7.41
N GLU A 143 12.37 -5.70 -8.29
CA GLU A 143 11.99 -5.65 -9.70
C GLU A 143 13.23 -5.88 -10.56
N ALA A 144 13.27 -7.00 -11.27
CA ALA A 144 14.37 -7.31 -12.21
C ALA A 144 14.17 -6.52 -13.51
N ILE A 145 15.04 -5.51 -13.75
CA ILE A 145 14.99 -4.69 -14.97
C ILE A 145 15.64 -5.42 -16.13
N THR A 146 16.75 -6.10 -15.87
CA THR A 146 17.52 -6.82 -16.88
C THR A 146 18.20 -8.04 -16.28
N GLN A 147 18.53 -8.96 -17.17
CA GLN A 147 19.29 -10.15 -16.85
C GLN A 147 20.59 -10.14 -17.67
N ILE A 148 21.71 -10.39 -17.03
CA ILE A 148 23.03 -10.45 -17.66
C ILE A 148 23.66 -11.82 -17.40
N PRO A 149 24.61 -12.27 -18.23
CA PRO A 149 25.41 -13.45 -17.92
C PRO A 149 26.07 -13.29 -16.55
N ALA A 150 25.89 -14.29 -15.67
CA ALA A 150 26.43 -14.20 -14.31
C ALA A 150 27.96 -14.07 -14.35
N PRO A 151 28.57 -13.07 -13.68
CA PRO A 151 30.03 -12.91 -13.60
C PRO A 151 30.73 -14.07 -12.92
N SER A 152 30.01 -14.83 -12.08
CA SER A 152 30.47 -16.05 -11.42
C SER A 152 29.31 -17.02 -11.26
N GLU A 153 29.60 -18.32 -11.15
CA GLU A 153 28.60 -19.38 -10.90
C GLU A 153 27.76 -19.10 -9.63
N GLU A 154 28.35 -18.45 -8.62
CA GLU A 154 27.68 -18.11 -7.36
C GLU A 154 26.57 -17.06 -7.54
N LEU A 155 26.65 -16.23 -8.57
CA LEU A 155 25.69 -15.16 -8.88
C LEU A 155 24.61 -15.60 -9.88
N LYS A 156 24.61 -16.86 -10.27
CA LYS A 156 23.61 -17.40 -11.17
C LYS A 156 22.25 -17.47 -10.46
N GLY A 157 21.21 -16.85 -11.06
CA GLY A 157 19.89 -16.71 -10.47
C GLY A 157 19.79 -15.70 -9.32
N LYS A 158 20.88 -15.02 -8.98
CA LYS A 158 20.95 -14.04 -7.89
C LYS A 158 21.03 -12.60 -8.41
N ILE A 159 20.96 -11.66 -7.49
CA ILE A 159 21.13 -10.24 -7.77
C ILE A 159 22.61 -9.97 -8.02
N VAL A 160 22.92 -9.39 -9.17
CA VAL A 160 24.28 -9.01 -9.56
C VAL A 160 24.56 -7.56 -9.21
N ASP A 161 23.58 -6.68 -9.41
CA ASP A 161 23.72 -5.24 -9.13
C ASP A 161 22.38 -4.62 -8.75
N VAL A 162 22.43 -3.49 -8.05
CA VAL A 162 21.28 -2.69 -7.62
C VAL A 162 21.32 -1.34 -8.32
N ILE A 163 20.38 -1.12 -9.22
CA ILE A 163 20.28 0.11 -10.02
C ILE A 163 19.58 1.23 -9.23
N GLU A 164 18.52 0.88 -8.52
CA GLU A 164 17.70 1.83 -7.77
C GLU A 164 17.27 1.22 -6.44
N THR A 165 17.46 1.97 -5.36
CA THR A 165 17.13 1.52 -4.00
C THR A 165 15.62 1.38 -3.83
N GLY A 166 15.17 0.26 -3.27
CA GLY A 166 13.77 0.02 -2.92
C GLY A 166 13.41 0.62 -1.56
N TYR A 167 12.13 0.96 -1.39
CA TYR A 167 11.62 1.54 -0.15
C TYR A 167 10.26 1.00 0.24
N GLN A 168 10.06 0.87 1.54
CA GLN A 168 8.77 0.61 2.19
C GLN A 168 8.33 1.82 3.00
N LEU A 169 7.03 2.05 3.09
CA LEU A 169 6.43 2.95 4.05
C LEU A 169 5.70 2.10 5.09
N TYR A 170 6.20 2.09 6.32
CA TYR A 170 5.83 1.15 7.39
C TYR A 170 6.05 -0.31 6.97
N ASP A 171 5.00 -0.99 6.51
CA ASP A 171 4.99 -2.40 6.08
C ASP A 171 4.58 -2.59 4.60
N ARG A 172 4.30 -1.49 3.89
CA ARG A 172 3.91 -1.51 2.47
C ARG A 172 5.08 -1.10 1.58
N VAL A 173 5.39 -1.90 0.57
CA VAL A 173 6.34 -1.50 -0.48
C VAL A 173 5.73 -0.34 -1.28
N ILE A 174 6.45 0.78 -1.33
CA ILE A 174 6.08 1.97 -2.12
C ILE A 174 6.96 2.14 -3.35
N ARG A 175 8.12 1.50 -3.36
CA ARG A 175 9.02 1.39 -4.52
C ARG A 175 9.85 0.12 -4.39
N PHE A 176 9.79 -0.74 -5.40
CA PHE A 176 10.61 -1.94 -5.48
C PHE A 176 12.09 -1.57 -5.71
N ALA A 177 13.01 -2.39 -5.20
CA ALA A 177 14.40 -2.24 -5.56
C ALA A 177 14.60 -2.74 -6.99
N LYS A 178 15.11 -1.87 -7.88
CA LYS A 178 15.43 -2.26 -9.25
C LYS A 178 16.80 -2.91 -9.32
N VAL A 179 16.82 -4.14 -9.75
CA VAL A 179 18.00 -5.00 -9.71
C VAL A 179 18.32 -5.61 -11.08
N VAL A 180 19.57 -5.99 -11.23
CA VAL A 180 20.08 -6.81 -12.34
C VAL A 180 20.30 -8.20 -11.80
N THR A 181 19.80 -9.23 -12.50
CA THR A 181 19.96 -10.64 -12.11
C THR A 181 20.93 -11.37 -13.02
N GLY A 182 21.61 -12.40 -12.51
CA GLY A 182 22.50 -13.27 -13.27
C GLY A 182 21.73 -14.41 -13.96
N SER A 183 22.05 -14.69 -15.23
CA SER A 183 21.51 -15.84 -15.97
C SER A 183 22.46 -17.03 -15.92
#